data_f5018c3c43a003c5a69c06b7bf6fe2d8
#
_entry.id   f5018c3c43a003c5a69c06b7bf6fe2d8
#
_cell.length_a   1.000
_cell.length_b   1.000
_cell.length_c   1.000
_cell.angle_alpha   90.00
_cell.angle_beta   90.00
_cell.angle_gamma   90.00
#
_symmetry.space_group_name_H-M   'P 1'
#
loop_
_entity.id
_entity.type
_entity.pdbx_description
1 polymer ?
#
loop_
_entity_poly.entity_id
_entity_poly.type
_entity_poly.pdbx_seq_one_letter_code
_entity_poly.pdbx_strand_id
1 'polypeptide(L)'
;MDLGFEIEIEYPKEMIQTSPLPPGEHMVEVLYIGSKPTRSGGWMLNMKLGNEHGHVWDNFNIGHASETTRLSAQKKLARLARCSGLEGSFSNTDDLLNRSVVVELGTNQNGYIEVLKFKEKSSLVPVIEPDDDEPEF
;
A
#
# COMPACT_ATOMS: atom_id res chain seq x y z
N MET A 1 -16.64 34.25 -6.32
CA MET A 1 -16.94 34.99 -5.08
C MET A 1 -16.26 34.34 -3.91
N ASP A 2 -15.56 35.12 -3.12
CA ASP A 2 -14.88 34.60 -1.97
C ASP A 2 -15.88 34.49 -0.83
N LEU A 3 -15.97 33.32 -0.22
CA LEU A 3 -16.93 33.09 0.85
C LEU A 3 -16.47 33.67 2.18
N GLY A 4 -15.20 34.03 2.29
CA GLY A 4 -14.66 34.52 3.54
C GLY A 4 -14.28 33.41 4.51
N PHE A 5 -14.54 32.18 4.14
CA PHE A 5 -14.15 31.00 4.91
C PHE A 5 -14.13 29.79 4.00
N GLU A 6 -13.48 28.75 4.49
CA GLU A 6 -13.31 27.53 3.69
C GLU A 6 -14.39 26.54 4.04
N ILE A 7 -15.00 25.93 3.03
CA ILE A 7 -15.98 24.89 3.24
C ILE A 7 -15.34 23.58 2.82
N GLU A 8 -15.32 22.64 3.75
CA GLU A 8 -14.75 21.34 3.49
C GLU A 8 -15.75 20.54 2.67
N ILE A 9 -15.25 19.91 1.60
CA ILE A 9 -16.11 19.10 0.75
C ILE A 9 -16.34 17.78 1.44
N GLU A 10 -17.60 17.44 1.62
CA GLU A 10 -17.97 16.16 2.20
C GLU A 10 -18.29 15.19 1.09
N TYR A 11 -17.75 13.98 1.23
CA TYR A 11 -18.04 12.92 0.27
C TYR A 11 -18.95 11.90 0.93
N PRO A 12 -19.81 11.24 0.17
CA PRO A 12 -20.61 10.14 0.73
C PRO A 12 -19.68 9.09 1.34
N LYS A 13 -20.14 8.46 2.40
CA LYS A 13 -19.30 7.49 3.11
C LYS A 13 -18.83 6.38 2.20
N GLU A 14 -19.62 6.00 1.24
CA GLU A 14 -19.23 4.95 0.31
C GLU A 14 -18.12 5.40 -0.61
N MET A 15 -17.87 6.70 -0.73
CA MET A 15 -16.75 7.20 -1.51
C MET A 15 -15.52 7.44 -0.64
N ILE A 16 -15.73 7.58 0.67
CA ILE A 16 -14.64 7.71 1.60
C ILE A 16 -14.39 6.32 2.14
N GLN A 17 -13.38 5.66 1.64
CA GLN A 17 -13.16 4.28 2.04
C GLN A 17 -12.69 4.20 3.46
N THR A 18 -13.57 3.78 4.35
CA THR A 18 -13.26 3.61 5.75
C THR A 18 -13.24 2.15 6.16
N SER A 19 -13.74 1.26 5.31
CA SER A 19 -13.77 -0.16 5.63
C SER A 19 -12.47 -0.83 5.27
N PRO A 20 -11.99 -1.73 6.11
CA PRO A 20 -10.80 -2.49 5.73
C PRO A 20 -11.14 -3.49 4.64
N LEU A 21 -10.14 -3.78 3.82
CA LEU A 21 -10.29 -4.81 2.81
C LEU A 21 -10.27 -6.18 3.50
N PRO A 22 -11.01 -7.16 2.97
CA PRO A 22 -10.99 -8.50 3.58
C PRO A 22 -9.67 -9.22 3.26
N PRO A 23 -9.38 -10.32 3.97
CA PRO A 23 -8.19 -11.10 3.64
C PRO A 23 -8.24 -11.60 2.20
N GLY A 24 -7.06 -11.85 1.63
CA GLY A 24 -6.94 -12.32 0.27
C GLY A 24 -6.10 -11.38 -0.56
N GLU A 25 -6.10 -11.58 -1.87
CA GLU A 25 -5.34 -10.75 -2.78
C GLU A 25 -6.21 -9.64 -3.34
N HIS A 26 -5.64 -8.45 -3.38
CA HIS A 26 -6.34 -7.28 -3.91
C HIS A 26 -5.37 -6.40 -4.68
N MET A 27 -5.86 -5.83 -5.78
CA MET A 27 -5.09 -4.79 -6.44
C MET A 27 -5.48 -3.46 -5.81
N VAL A 28 -4.49 -2.74 -5.33
CA VAL A 28 -4.73 -1.48 -4.63
C VAL A 28 -3.80 -0.41 -5.18
N GLU A 29 -4.11 0.83 -4.85
CA GLU A 29 -3.26 1.96 -5.18
C GLU A 29 -2.72 2.56 -3.89
N VAL A 30 -1.55 3.18 -3.99
CA VAL A 30 -0.99 3.92 -2.87
C VAL A 30 -1.73 5.25 -2.81
N LEU A 31 -2.57 5.40 -1.80
CA LEU A 31 -3.46 6.56 -1.70
C LEU A 31 -2.86 7.68 -0.87
N TYR A 32 -2.04 7.34 0.12
CA TYR A 32 -1.51 8.33 1.04
C TYR A 32 -0.23 7.80 1.66
N ILE A 33 0.74 8.68 1.82
CA ILE A 33 1.97 8.36 2.54
C ILE A 33 2.26 9.53 3.48
N GLY A 34 2.40 9.22 4.75
CA GLY A 34 2.77 10.21 5.73
C GLY A 34 3.84 9.65 6.62
N SER A 35 4.37 10.47 7.52
CA SER A 35 5.34 10.03 8.50
C SER A 35 4.82 10.35 9.88
N LYS A 36 5.21 9.53 10.84
CA LYS A 36 4.86 9.83 12.22
C LYS A 36 5.94 9.28 13.14
N PRO A 37 6.09 9.89 14.32
CA PRO A 37 7.12 9.46 15.25
C PRO A 37 6.78 8.10 15.84
N THR A 38 7.81 7.38 16.27
CA THR A 38 7.64 6.13 16.99
C THR A 38 7.95 6.38 18.45
N ARG A 39 7.51 5.45 19.29
CA ARG A 39 7.77 5.58 20.73
C ARG A 39 9.24 5.48 21.07
N SER A 40 10.00 4.81 20.22
CA SER A 40 11.42 4.61 20.49
C SER A 40 12.30 5.74 20.00
N GLY A 41 11.70 6.85 19.57
CA GLY A 41 12.47 8.01 19.17
C GLY A 41 12.79 8.09 17.70
N GLY A 42 12.38 7.12 16.92
CA GLY A 42 12.54 7.18 15.47
C GLY A 42 11.27 7.67 14.81
N TRP A 43 11.12 7.30 13.55
CA TRP A 43 9.91 7.66 12.80
C TRP A 43 9.60 6.55 11.81
N MET A 44 8.38 6.53 11.31
CA MET A 44 7.96 5.53 10.36
C MET A 44 7.09 6.16 9.30
N LEU A 45 7.03 5.52 8.15
CA LEU A 45 6.06 5.87 7.12
C LEU A 45 4.75 5.18 7.44
N ASN A 46 3.67 5.92 7.24
CA ASN A 46 2.33 5.40 7.43
C ASN A 46 1.66 5.50 6.07
N MET A 47 1.30 4.37 5.49
CA MET A 47 0.83 4.31 4.12
C MET A 47 -0.58 3.75 4.06
N LYS A 48 -1.43 4.40 3.29
CA LYS A 48 -2.78 3.92 3.04
C LYS A 48 -2.84 3.34 1.64
N LEU A 49 -3.28 2.11 1.54
CA LEU A 49 -3.43 1.41 0.27
C LEU A 49 -4.90 1.05 0.14
N GLY A 50 -5.45 1.22 -1.04
CA GLY A 50 -6.85 0.91 -1.17
C GLY A 50 -7.36 0.89 -2.59
N ASN A 51 -8.62 0.52 -2.72
CA ASN A 51 -9.33 0.52 -3.99
C ASN A 51 -10.79 0.88 -3.71
N GLU A 52 -11.65 0.66 -4.67
CA GLU A 52 -13.06 1.04 -4.52
C GLU A 52 -13.79 0.20 -3.47
N HIS A 53 -13.20 -0.91 -3.03
CA HIS A 53 -13.84 -1.81 -2.08
C HIS A 53 -13.38 -1.60 -0.64
N GLY A 54 -12.27 -0.90 -0.43
CA GLY A 54 -11.80 -0.68 0.91
C GLY A 54 -10.33 -0.31 0.93
N HIS A 55 -9.74 -0.35 2.13
CA HIS A 55 -8.36 0.08 2.30
C HIS A 55 -7.67 -0.77 3.35
N VAL A 56 -6.34 -0.62 3.40
CA VAL A 56 -5.52 -1.19 4.44
C VAL A 56 -4.39 -0.20 4.73
N TRP A 57 -3.98 -0.14 5.99
CA TRP A 57 -2.85 0.69 6.40
C TRP A 57 -1.65 -0.19 6.63
N ASP A 58 -0.49 0.31 6.24
CA ASP A 58 0.76 -0.39 6.47
C ASP A 58 1.79 0.61 6.94
N ASN A 59 2.69 0.17 7.79
CA ASN A 59 3.72 1.03 8.37
C ASN A 59 5.08 0.48 7.98
N PHE A 60 6.01 1.41 7.72
CA PHE A 60 7.36 1.06 7.34
C PHE A 60 8.32 1.80 8.28
N ASN A 61 9.03 1.07 9.11
CA ASN A 61 9.91 1.66 10.13
C ASN A 61 11.26 2.04 9.55
N ILE A 62 11.28 2.79 8.47
CA ILE A 62 12.52 3.14 7.77
C ILE A 62 13.37 4.15 8.52
N GLY A 63 12.80 4.80 9.53
CA GLY A 63 13.54 5.72 10.39
C GLY A 63 13.70 5.20 11.80
N HIS A 64 13.59 3.90 12.01
CA HIS A 64 13.69 3.30 13.34
C HIS A 64 15.10 3.38 13.85
N ALA A 65 15.24 3.46 15.19
CA ALA A 65 16.55 3.53 15.81
C ALA A 65 17.34 2.22 15.64
N SER A 66 16.66 1.10 15.59
CA SER A 66 17.30 -0.20 15.39
C SER A 66 17.66 -0.38 13.92
N GLU A 67 18.93 -0.66 13.64
CA GLU A 67 19.37 -0.85 12.28
C GLU A 67 18.71 -2.06 11.63
N THR A 68 18.56 -3.14 12.37
CA THR A 68 17.91 -4.34 11.83
C THR A 68 16.49 -4.06 11.41
N THR A 69 15.74 -3.37 12.26
CA THR A 69 14.37 -3.00 11.96
C THR A 69 14.30 -2.08 10.76
N ARG A 70 15.22 -1.09 10.71
CA ARG A 70 15.26 -0.13 9.63
C ARG A 70 15.53 -0.79 8.28
N LEU A 71 16.50 -1.69 8.25
CA LEU A 71 16.87 -2.37 7.01
C LEU A 71 15.75 -3.29 6.54
N SER A 72 15.09 -3.97 7.48
CA SER A 72 13.96 -4.83 7.13
C SER A 72 12.84 -4.01 6.51
N ALA A 73 12.56 -2.84 7.07
CA ALA A 73 11.52 -1.96 6.55
C ALA A 73 11.89 -1.41 5.18
N GLN A 74 13.18 -1.09 4.97
CA GLN A 74 13.62 -0.60 3.67
C GLN A 74 13.48 -1.67 2.60
N LYS A 75 13.73 -2.92 2.93
CA LYS A 75 13.54 -4.02 1.99
C LYS A 75 12.07 -4.18 1.63
N LYS A 76 11.20 -4.04 2.61
CA LYS A 76 9.77 -4.14 2.38
C LYS A 76 9.29 -3.02 1.46
N LEU A 77 9.78 -1.80 1.71
CA LEU A 77 9.41 -0.66 0.88
C LEU A 77 9.95 -0.81 -0.53
N ALA A 78 11.16 -1.33 -0.67
CA ALA A 78 11.75 -1.57 -1.98
C ALA A 78 10.94 -2.60 -2.75
N ARG A 79 10.41 -3.61 -2.06
CA ARG A 79 9.57 -4.62 -2.70
C ARG A 79 8.27 -4.00 -3.21
N LEU A 80 7.66 -3.14 -2.42
CA LEU A 80 6.47 -2.43 -2.87
C LEU A 80 6.77 -1.63 -4.13
N ALA A 81 7.88 -0.88 -4.12
CA ALA A 81 8.25 -0.06 -5.26
C ALA A 81 8.43 -0.91 -6.51
N ARG A 82 9.16 -2.02 -6.38
CA ARG A 82 9.38 -2.91 -7.52
C ARG A 82 8.07 -3.49 -8.03
N CYS A 83 7.23 -3.95 -7.12
CA CYS A 83 5.96 -4.56 -7.51
C CYS A 83 5.01 -3.56 -8.13
N SER A 84 5.19 -2.27 -7.85
CA SER A 84 4.37 -1.23 -8.45
C SER A 84 4.92 -0.73 -9.78
N GLY A 85 6.03 -1.33 -10.25
CA GLY A 85 6.58 -0.99 -11.55
C GLY A 85 7.69 0.05 -11.54
N LEU A 86 8.13 0.47 -10.36
CA LEU A 86 9.21 1.44 -10.26
C LEU A 86 10.54 0.72 -10.42
N GLU A 87 11.41 1.26 -11.25
CA GLU A 87 12.69 0.65 -11.54
C GLU A 87 13.83 1.52 -11.05
N GLY A 88 14.97 0.87 -10.76
CA GLY A 88 16.14 1.58 -10.29
C GLY A 88 16.00 1.91 -8.82
N SER A 89 16.11 3.18 -8.51
CA SER A 89 16.02 3.62 -7.12
C SER A 89 15.10 4.84 -7.03
N PHE A 90 14.69 5.15 -5.83
CA PHE A 90 13.89 6.34 -5.59
C PHE A 90 14.30 6.93 -4.25
N SER A 91 14.13 8.23 -4.11
CA SER A 91 14.45 8.93 -2.86
C SER A 91 13.28 9.77 -2.37
N ASN A 92 12.19 9.80 -3.11
CA ASN A 92 11.03 10.59 -2.74
C ASN A 92 9.81 9.69 -2.73
N THR A 93 9.09 9.64 -1.61
CA THR A 93 7.92 8.79 -1.49
C THR A 93 6.80 9.20 -2.44
N ASP A 94 6.82 10.43 -2.93
CA ASP A 94 5.83 10.86 -3.91
C ASP A 94 5.88 10.01 -5.17
N ASP A 95 7.02 9.39 -5.46
CA ASP A 95 7.13 8.50 -6.61
C ASP A 95 6.28 7.25 -6.46
N LEU A 96 5.84 6.95 -5.25
CA LEU A 96 5.01 5.79 -4.99
C LEU A 96 3.52 6.11 -5.02
N LEU A 97 3.16 7.37 -4.88
CA LEU A 97 1.75 7.74 -4.83
C LEU A 97 1.04 7.37 -6.12
N ASN A 98 -0.18 6.86 -5.97
CA ASN A 98 -1.06 6.49 -7.07
C ASN A 98 -0.55 5.33 -7.91
N ARG A 99 0.49 4.64 -7.45
CA ARG A 99 0.92 3.42 -8.13
C ARG A 99 0.09 2.26 -7.66
N SER A 100 -0.11 1.31 -8.57
CA SER A 100 -0.92 0.13 -8.28
C SER A 100 -0.01 -1.04 -7.94
N VAL A 101 -0.45 -1.83 -6.98
CA VAL A 101 0.29 -3.02 -6.57
C VAL A 101 -0.70 -4.04 -6.06
N VAL A 102 -0.36 -5.31 -6.17
CA VAL A 102 -1.18 -6.37 -5.60
C VAL A 102 -0.69 -6.64 -4.19
N VAL A 103 -1.61 -6.70 -3.24
CA VAL A 103 -1.27 -7.02 -1.86
C VAL A 103 -1.97 -8.31 -1.47
N GLU A 104 -1.29 -9.09 -0.66
CA GLU A 104 -1.91 -10.24 -0.02
C GLU A 104 -2.16 -9.87 1.42
N LEU A 105 -3.42 -9.92 1.84
CA LEU A 105 -3.83 -9.50 3.16
C LEU A 105 -4.22 -10.71 4.00
N GLY A 106 -3.93 -10.62 5.28
CA GLY A 106 -4.32 -11.65 6.23
C GLY A 106 -4.78 -11.02 7.52
N THR A 107 -5.24 -11.85 8.44
CA THR A 107 -5.68 -11.37 9.74
C THR A 107 -4.63 -11.75 10.76
N ASN A 108 -4.16 -10.78 11.55
CA ASN A 108 -3.18 -11.08 12.58
C ASN A 108 -3.88 -11.63 13.81
N GLN A 109 -3.09 -11.97 14.82
CA GLN A 109 -3.65 -12.63 16.01
C GLN A 109 -4.56 -11.72 16.81
N ASN A 110 -4.54 -10.43 16.57
CA ASN A 110 -5.44 -9.48 17.23
C ASN A 110 -6.70 -9.22 16.42
N GLY A 111 -6.85 -9.90 15.28
CA GLY A 111 -8.04 -9.73 14.45
C GLY A 111 -7.98 -8.59 13.46
N TYR A 112 -6.85 -7.93 13.35
CA TYR A 112 -6.70 -6.83 12.41
C TYR A 112 -6.14 -7.31 11.09
N ILE A 113 -6.55 -6.64 10.01
CA ILE A 113 -6.05 -6.96 8.68
C ILE A 113 -4.68 -6.35 8.52
N GLU A 114 -3.77 -7.13 7.97
CA GLU A 114 -2.41 -6.66 7.72
C GLU A 114 -1.93 -7.13 6.37
N VAL A 115 -0.94 -6.42 5.82
CA VAL A 115 -0.34 -6.78 4.55
C VAL A 115 0.70 -7.86 4.80
N LEU A 116 0.50 -9.01 4.17
CA LEU A 116 1.44 -10.12 4.29
C LEU A 116 2.56 -10.01 3.28
N LYS A 117 2.25 -9.58 2.07
CA LYS A 117 3.28 -9.36 1.06
C LYS A 117 2.74 -8.54 -0.09
N PHE A 118 3.67 -7.99 -0.87
CA PHE A 118 3.37 -7.25 -2.09
C PHE A 118 3.70 -8.12 -3.28
N LYS A 119 2.90 -8.02 -4.32
CA LYS A 119 3.07 -8.79 -5.56
C LYS A 119 2.92 -7.87 -6.75
N GLU A 120 3.47 -8.28 -7.87
CA GLU A 120 3.33 -7.53 -9.09
C GLU A 120 1.92 -7.69 -9.65
N LYS A 121 1.49 -6.70 -10.41
CA LYS A 121 0.14 -6.74 -11.00
C LYS A 121 -0.10 -7.99 -11.80
N SER A 122 0.91 -8.49 -12.48
CA SER A 122 0.76 -9.69 -13.30
C SER A 122 0.39 -10.91 -12.47
N SER A 123 0.67 -10.90 -11.16
CA SER A 123 0.32 -12.03 -10.31
C SER A 123 -1.17 -12.22 -10.15
N LEU A 124 -1.93 -11.13 -10.27
CA LEU A 124 -3.37 -11.18 -10.07
C LEU A 124 -4.10 -11.52 -11.36
N VAL A 125 -3.46 -11.32 -12.50
CA VAL A 125 -4.09 -11.60 -13.76
C VAL A 125 -4.37 -13.09 -13.83
N PRO A 126 -5.61 -13.48 -13.97
CA PRO A 126 -5.91 -14.90 -14.10
C PRO A 126 -5.19 -15.40 -15.30
N VAL A 127 -4.58 -16.47 -15.12
CA VAL A 127 -3.86 -17.05 -16.18
C VAL A 127 -4.82 -17.57 -17.17
N ILE A 128 -4.99 -16.96 -18.05
CA ILE A 128 -5.94 -17.32 -18.94
C ILE A 128 -5.36 -18.01 -20.10
N GLU A 129 -4.91 -17.80 -19.68
CA GLU A 129 -4.37 -17.98 -20.24
C GLU A 129 -3.98 -18.48 -20.72
N PRO A 130 -4.12 -18.66 -21.14
CA PRO A 130 -3.67 -19.16 -21.65
C PRO A 130 -3.40 -19.49 -22.16
N ASP A 131 -3.30 -19.31 -22.02
CA ASP A 131 -2.96 -19.62 -22.51
C ASP A 131 -2.64 -19.98 -22.89
N ASP A 132 -2.57 -19.81 -22.82
CA ASP A 132 -2.14 -20.09 -23.21
C ASP A 132 -1.89 -20.58 -23.54
N ASP A 133 -1.80 -20.44 -23.54
CA ASP A 133 -1.41 -20.85 -23.92
C ASP A 133 -1.13 -21.34 -24.21
N GLU A 134 -0.96 -21.21 -24.21
CA GLU A 134 -0.47 -21.61 -24.60
C GLU A 134 -0.26 -22.27 -24.79
N PRO A 135 -0.26 -22.45 -25.06
CA PRO A 135 0.20 -23.09 -25.36
C PRO A 135 0.37 -23.67 -25.66
N GLU A 136 0.53 -23.45 -25.61
CA GLU A 136 0.75 -23.93 -25.94
C GLU A 136 0.84 -24.50 -26.13
N PHE A 137 0.91 -24.33 -26.36
CA PHE A 137 1.10 -24.93 -26.59
C PHE A 137 1.26 -25.41 -26.84
#